data_310281d343a80f92e65a6730dbecf171
#
_entry.id   310281d343a80f92e65a6730dbecf171
#
_cell.length_a   1.000
_cell.length_b   1.000
_cell.length_c   1.000
_cell.angle_alpha   90.00
_cell.angle_beta   90.00
_cell.angle_gamma   90.00
#
_symmetry.space_group_name_H-M   'P 1'
#
loop_
_entity.id
_entity.type
_entity.pdbx_description
1 polymer ?
#
loop_
_entity_poly.entity_id
_entity_poly.type
_entity_poly.pdbx_seq_one_letter_code
_entity_poly.pdbx_strand_id
1 'polypeptide(L)'
;MYEGGIRVPMIVCYPGVGRAGTECDVPVISNDFYYTLLDMASVDVPKEKVCEGESIVPLLEGGKIEKRALYWHFPHYSNHGMQSPGGAIRYGDYKLLEYFENGTVQLFDLKTDLGEQHDLSAEKPGVVKKLRKMLHAWRESVGASMPEPNPNFTGDKR
;
A
#
# COMPACT_ATOMS: atom_id res chain seq x y z
N MET A 1 5.55 3.99 7.27
CA MET A 1 4.65 3.12 6.45
C MET A 1 3.82 2.14 7.29
N TYR A 2 3.85 2.26 8.62
CA TYR A 2 2.94 1.51 9.50
C TYR A 2 1.49 1.97 9.33
N GLU A 3 0.53 1.11 9.72
CA GLU A 3 -0.91 1.41 9.63
C GLU A 3 -1.27 2.74 10.31
N GLY A 4 -0.65 3.06 11.45
CA GLY A 4 -0.87 4.35 12.13
C GLY A 4 -0.52 5.59 11.30
N GLY A 5 0.27 5.45 10.25
CA GLY A 5 0.65 6.55 9.35
C GLY A 5 -0.05 6.54 7.99
N ILE A 6 -0.57 5.39 7.54
CA ILE A 6 -1.16 5.26 6.20
C ILE A 6 -2.63 4.86 6.19
N ARG A 7 -3.14 4.29 7.29
CA ARG A 7 -4.55 3.91 7.40
C ARG A 7 -5.36 5.09 7.93
N VAL A 8 -6.26 5.59 7.11
CA VAL A 8 -7.19 6.66 7.47
C VAL A 8 -8.62 6.21 7.18
N PRO A 9 -9.62 6.64 7.97
CA PRO A 9 -11.01 6.38 7.64
C PRO A 9 -11.40 7.15 6.39
N MET A 10 -12.29 6.55 5.59
CA MET A 10 -12.88 7.17 4.42
C MET A 10 -14.40 7.13 4.54
N ILE A 11 -15.05 8.25 4.25
CA ILE A 11 -16.51 8.35 4.17
C ILE A 11 -16.86 8.77 2.77
N VAL A 12 -17.78 8.04 2.14
CA VAL A 12 -18.28 8.34 0.79
C VAL A 12 -19.77 8.59 0.86
N CYS A 13 -20.21 9.70 0.30
CA CYS A 13 -21.62 10.00 0.07
C CYS A 13 -21.81 10.23 -1.43
N TYR A 14 -22.52 9.31 -2.09
CA TYR A 14 -22.86 9.43 -3.50
C TYR A 14 -24.35 9.11 -3.68
N PRO A 15 -25.19 10.13 -3.86
CA PRO A 15 -26.65 9.94 -3.98
C PRO A 15 -27.02 9.01 -5.14
N GLY A 16 -27.89 8.04 -4.87
CA GLY A 16 -28.31 7.04 -5.86
C GLY A 16 -27.39 5.82 -5.99
N VAL A 17 -26.21 5.86 -5.39
CA VAL A 17 -25.25 4.75 -5.30
C VAL A 17 -24.92 4.53 -3.82
N GLY A 18 -24.86 3.29 -3.42
CA GLY A 18 -24.57 2.94 -2.04
C GLY A 18 -25.75 3.09 -1.09
N ARG A 19 -25.66 2.39 0.02
CA ARG A 19 -26.66 2.41 1.09
C ARG A 19 -26.11 3.22 2.27
N ALA A 20 -26.89 4.19 2.72
CA ALA A 20 -26.52 4.97 3.91
C ALA A 20 -26.32 4.05 5.13
N GLY A 21 -25.33 4.33 5.95
CA GLY A 21 -25.01 3.59 7.17
C GLY A 21 -24.38 2.22 6.96
N THR A 22 -23.89 1.91 5.74
CA THR A 22 -23.10 0.69 5.50
C THR A 22 -21.62 0.92 5.80
N GLU A 23 -20.94 -0.15 6.20
CA GLU A 23 -19.50 -0.19 6.43
C GLU A 23 -18.85 -1.21 5.49
N CYS A 24 -17.59 -0.94 5.10
CA CYS A 24 -16.80 -1.81 4.23
C CYS A 24 -15.34 -1.82 4.69
N ASP A 25 -14.83 -3.02 5.00
CA ASP A 25 -13.44 -3.22 5.45
C ASP A 25 -12.46 -3.56 4.32
N VAL A 26 -12.91 -3.54 3.06
CA VAL A 26 -12.01 -3.79 1.93
C VAL A 26 -11.01 -2.64 1.85
N PRO A 27 -9.69 -2.93 1.90
CA PRO A 27 -8.69 -1.87 1.83
C PRO A 27 -8.65 -1.24 0.45
N VAL A 28 -8.71 0.09 0.45
CA VAL A 28 -8.64 0.94 -0.73
C VAL A 28 -7.47 1.93 -0.59
N ILE A 29 -7.04 2.53 -1.68
CA ILE A 29 -5.91 3.46 -1.71
C ILE A 29 -6.27 4.68 -2.57
N SER A 30 -5.56 5.79 -2.39
CA SER A 30 -5.84 7.06 -3.11
C SER A 30 -5.85 6.93 -4.63
N ASN A 31 -5.08 5.99 -5.19
CA ASN A 31 -5.06 5.72 -6.63
C ASN A 31 -6.42 5.25 -7.17
N ASP A 32 -7.28 4.71 -6.30
CA ASP A 32 -8.61 4.24 -6.68
C ASP A 32 -9.56 5.37 -7.02
N PHE A 33 -9.32 6.57 -6.50
CA PHE A 33 -10.20 7.71 -6.76
C PHE A 33 -10.26 8.09 -8.24
N TYR A 34 -9.16 7.92 -8.98
CA TYR A 34 -9.17 8.24 -10.40
C TYR A 34 -10.23 7.44 -11.16
N TYR A 35 -10.19 6.12 -11.06
CA TYR A 35 -11.16 5.26 -11.74
C TYR A 35 -12.56 5.35 -11.13
N THR A 36 -12.66 5.53 -9.82
CA THR A 36 -13.93 5.71 -9.14
C THR A 36 -14.67 6.96 -9.61
N LEU A 37 -13.96 8.08 -9.76
CA LEU A 37 -14.57 9.33 -10.22
C LEU A 37 -14.98 9.27 -11.69
N LEU A 38 -14.20 8.60 -12.54
CA LEU A 38 -14.60 8.36 -13.94
C LEU A 38 -15.88 7.51 -14.00
N ASP A 39 -15.92 6.45 -13.23
CA ASP A 39 -17.07 5.53 -13.16
C ASP A 39 -18.33 6.26 -12.66
N MET A 40 -18.21 7.01 -11.55
CA MET A 40 -19.28 7.84 -11.02
C MET A 40 -19.80 8.89 -12.02
N ALA A 41 -18.91 9.42 -12.84
CA ALA A 41 -19.24 10.41 -13.87
C ALA A 41 -19.75 9.78 -15.18
N SER A 42 -19.79 8.44 -15.26
CA SER A 42 -20.10 7.70 -16.50
C SER A 42 -19.18 8.10 -17.67
N VAL A 43 -17.92 8.35 -17.37
CA VAL A 43 -16.87 8.67 -18.34
C VAL A 43 -16.07 7.42 -18.66
N ASP A 44 -15.86 7.16 -19.93
CA ASP A 44 -15.07 6.01 -20.38
C ASP A 44 -13.65 6.05 -19.80
N VAL A 45 -13.23 4.91 -19.26
CA VAL A 45 -11.86 4.76 -18.79
C VAL A 45 -10.91 4.76 -20.00
N PRO A 46 -9.82 5.54 -19.97
CA PRO A 46 -8.81 5.54 -21.03
C PRO A 46 -8.29 4.13 -21.30
N LYS A 47 -8.03 3.80 -22.57
CA LYS A 47 -7.51 2.48 -22.95
C LYS A 47 -6.11 2.21 -22.36
N GLU A 48 -5.34 3.28 -22.15
CA GLU A 48 -4.05 3.20 -21.49
C GLU A 48 -4.23 3.29 -19.99
N LYS A 49 -3.57 2.38 -19.26
CA LYS A 49 -3.60 2.39 -17.80
C LYS A 49 -2.87 3.64 -17.28
N VAL A 50 -3.63 4.56 -16.67
CA VAL A 50 -3.08 5.82 -16.14
C VAL A 50 -2.47 5.65 -14.76
N CYS A 51 -3.06 4.80 -13.92
CA CYS A 51 -2.56 4.50 -12.58
C CYS A 51 -2.95 3.07 -12.16
N GLU A 52 -2.52 2.65 -10.99
CA GLU A 52 -2.74 1.27 -10.48
C GLU A 52 -4.02 1.10 -9.66
N GLY A 53 -4.90 2.11 -9.68
CA GLY A 53 -6.18 2.07 -8.97
C GLY A 53 -7.22 1.19 -9.67
N GLU A 54 -8.34 1.02 -8.98
CA GLU A 54 -9.56 0.39 -9.47
C GLU A 54 -10.77 1.20 -8.99
N SER A 55 -11.89 1.14 -9.73
CA SER A 55 -13.14 1.75 -9.24
C SER A 55 -13.64 1.01 -8.00
N ILE A 56 -13.99 1.77 -6.96
CA ILE A 56 -14.63 1.24 -5.75
C ILE A 56 -16.15 1.36 -5.78
N VAL A 57 -16.75 1.81 -6.89
CA VAL A 57 -18.20 1.86 -7.06
C VAL A 57 -18.86 0.52 -6.75
N PRO A 58 -18.31 -0.64 -7.19
CA PRO A 58 -18.88 -1.93 -6.81
C PRO A 58 -18.97 -2.16 -5.30
N LEU A 59 -18.00 -1.65 -4.52
CA LEU A 59 -18.05 -1.75 -3.04
C LEU A 59 -19.16 -0.87 -2.46
N LEU A 60 -19.38 0.32 -3.02
CA LEU A 60 -20.46 1.22 -2.60
C LEU A 60 -21.84 0.62 -2.85
N GLU A 61 -21.97 -0.20 -3.87
CA GLU A 61 -23.17 -0.95 -4.21
C GLU A 61 -23.38 -2.23 -3.40
N GLY A 62 -22.43 -2.56 -2.50
CA GLY A 62 -22.44 -3.78 -1.69
C GLY A 62 -21.90 -5.02 -2.41
N GLY A 63 -21.24 -4.83 -3.53
CA GLY A 63 -20.55 -5.87 -4.30
C GLY A 63 -19.12 -6.11 -3.81
N LYS A 64 -18.24 -6.53 -4.72
CA LYS A 64 -16.83 -6.89 -4.43
C LYS A 64 -15.93 -6.37 -5.54
N ILE A 65 -14.68 -6.15 -5.20
CA ILE A 65 -13.57 -5.96 -6.15
C ILE A 65 -12.59 -7.14 -6.05
N GLU A 66 -11.76 -7.31 -7.07
CA GLU A 66 -10.74 -8.36 -7.08
C GLU A 66 -9.73 -8.17 -5.94
N LYS A 67 -9.26 -9.30 -5.40
CA LYS A 67 -8.20 -9.27 -4.39
C LYS A 67 -6.90 -8.83 -5.03
N ARG A 68 -6.38 -7.71 -4.60
CA ARG A 68 -5.15 -7.11 -5.14
C ARG A 68 -4.13 -6.79 -4.05
N ALA A 69 -2.90 -6.53 -4.47
CA ALA A 69 -1.87 -5.99 -3.60
C ALA A 69 -1.93 -4.45 -3.63
N LEU A 70 -1.67 -3.84 -2.48
CA LEU A 70 -1.46 -2.40 -2.34
C LEU A 70 0.01 -2.18 -2.01
N TYR A 71 0.61 -1.16 -2.65
CA TYR A 71 2.03 -0.91 -2.57
C TYR A 71 2.32 0.52 -2.13
N TRP A 72 3.41 0.68 -1.38
CA TRP A 72 3.95 1.98 -0.98
C TRP A 72 5.46 1.98 -1.20
N HIS A 73 5.95 3.10 -1.70
CA HIS A 73 7.37 3.33 -1.94
C HIS A 73 7.76 4.70 -1.40
N PHE A 74 8.70 4.73 -0.46
CA PHE A 74 9.16 5.95 0.18
C PHE A 74 10.69 5.94 0.24
N PRO A 75 11.38 6.40 -0.83
CA PRO A 75 12.84 6.31 -0.94
C PRO A 75 13.56 7.47 -0.22
N HIS A 76 12.98 8.03 0.82
CA HIS A 76 13.49 9.20 1.52
C HIS A 76 13.56 8.96 3.03
N TYR A 77 14.38 9.76 3.70
CA TYR A 77 14.28 9.93 5.15
C TYR A 77 13.18 10.94 5.45
N SER A 78 12.38 10.69 6.49
CA SER A 78 11.46 11.70 6.97
C SER A 78 12.22 12.76 7.76
N ASN A 79 11.77 14.02 7.67
CA ASN A 79 12.35 15.12 8.46
C ASN A 79 12.22 14.91 9.97
N HIS A 80 11.35 14.02 10.41
CA HIS A 80 11.11 13.70 11.81
C HIS A 80 11.93 12.50 12.32
N GLY A 81 12.80 11.92 11.48
CA GLY A 81 13.64 10.77 11.86
C GLY A 81 12.90 9.46 12.14
N MET A 82 11.57 9.44 11.99
CA MET A 82 10.74 8.28 12.34
C MET A 82 10.49 7.33 11.15
N GLN A 83 10.93 7.67 9.97
CA GLN A 83 10.76 6.86 8.76
C GLN A 83 12.07 6.81 7.98
N SER A 84 12.65 5.63 7.92
CA SER A 84 13.76 5.31 7.01
C SER A 84 13.25 5.00 5.61
N PRO A 85 14.09 5.17 4.57
CA PRO A 85 13.73 4.78 3.21
C PRO A 85 13.29 3.32 3.16
N GLY A 86 12.16 3.07 2.49
CA GLY A 86 11.61 1.73 2.45
C GLY A 86 10.44 1.59 1.49
N GLY A 87 9.89 0.40 1.44
CA GLY A 87 8.66 0.08 0.74
C GLY A 87 7.78 -0.84 1.56
N ALA A 88 6.50 -0.88 1.22
CA ALA A 88 5.57 -1.79 1.84
C ALA A 88 4.65 -2.43 0.79
N ILE A 89 4.17 -3.62 1.09
CA ILE A 89 3.12 -4.31 0.36
C ILE A 89 2.09 -4.84 1.34
N ARG A 90 0.81 -4.61 1.06
CA ARG A 90 -0.30 -5.29 1.70
C ARG A 90 -0.96 -6.22 0.68
N TYR A 91 -1.09 -7.50 1.03
CA TYR A 91 -1.81 -8.48 0.22
C TYR A 91 -2.67 -9.37 1.11
N GLY A 92 -3.97 -9.14 1.06
CA GLY A 92 -4.92 -9.72 2.00
C GLY A 92 -4.67 -9.24 3.42
N ASP A 93 -4.50 -10.18 4.34
CA ASP A 93 -4.30 -9.89 5.76
C ASP A 93 -2.84 -9.58 6.10
N TYR A 94 -1.90 -9.92 5.23
CA TYR A 94 -0.48 -9.71 5.48
C TYR A 94 0.02 -8.39 4.91
N LYS A 95 0.88 -7.74 5.70
CA LYS A 95 1.63 -6.57 5.30
C LYS A 95 3.12 -6.79 5.58
N LEU A 96 3.95 -6.51 4.57
CA LEU A 96 5.40 -6.57 4.66
C LEU A 96 5.96 -5.16 4.46
N LEU A 97 6.88 -4.78 5.34
CA LEU A 97 7.74 -3.61 5.18
C LEU A 97 9.15 -4.06 4.84
N GLU A 98 9.81 -3.35 3.93
CA GLU A 98 11.22 -3.55 3.57
C GLU A 98 11.97 -2.23 3.68
N TYR A 99 13.08 -2.22 4.41
CA TYR A 99 13.93 -1.05 4.60
C TYR A 99 15.14 -1.12 3.67
N PHE A 100 15.42 -0.03 2.95
CA PHE A 100 16.42 -0.03 1.87
C PHE A 100 17.85 0.04 2.35
N GLU A 101 18.13 0.59 3.55
CA GLU A 101 19.47 0.75 4.08
C GLU A 101 20.18 -0.57 4.34
N ASN A 102 19.47 -1.54 4.86
CA ASN A 102 20.03 -2.81 5.34
C ASN A 102 19.27 -4.04 4.83
N GLY A 103 18.20 -3.84 4.04
CA GLY A 103 17.38 -4.92 3.50
C GLY A 103 16.56 -5.67 4.56
N THR A 104 16.45 -5.13 5.79
CA THR A 104 15.60 -5.74 6.81
C THR A 104 14.14 -5.68 6.42
N VAL A 105 13.39 -6.67 6.89
CA VAL A 105 11.95 -6.77 6.63
C VAL A 105 11.20 -7.00 7.92
N GLN A 106 9.95 -6.56 7.95
CA GLN A 106 8.98 -6.88 8.99
C GLN A 106 7.70 -7.38 8.33
N LEU A 107 7.05 -8.36 8.94
CA LEU A 107 5.81 -8.96 8.45
C LEU A 107 4.75 -8.93 9.55
N PHE A 108 3.57 -8.44 9.22
CA PHE A 108 2.45 -8.35 10.16
C PHE A 108 1.20 -9.01 9.59
N ASP A 109 0.40 -9.62 10.47
CA ASP A 109 -0.96 -10.10 10.16
C ASP A 109 -1.97 -9.07 10.65
N LEU A 110 -2.42 -8.19 9.76
CA LEU A 110 -3.31 -7.08 10.10
C LEU A 110 -4.71 -7.51 10.53
N LYS A 111 -5.08 -8.77 10.34
CA LYS A 111 -6.35 -9.31 10.83
C LYS A 111 -6.33 -9.49 12.33
N THR A 112 -5.22 -9.91 12.91
CA THR A 112 -5.06 -10.21 14.32
C THR A 112 -4.21 -9.18 15.06
N ASP A 113 -3.38 -8.44 14.34
CA ASP A 113 -2.44 -7.45 14.87
C ASP A 113 -2.45 -6.16 14.00
N LEU A 114 -3.55 -5.41 14.10
CA LEU A 114 -3.67 -4.13 13.40
C LEU A 114 -2.66 -3.09 13.90
N GLY A 115 -2.20 -3.23 15.14
CA GLY A 115 -1.20 -2.34 15.76
C GLY A 115 0.24 -2.63 15.35
N GLU A 116 0.48 -3.67 14.52
CA GLU A 116 1.81 -4.04 14.02
C GLU A 116 2.84 -4.21 15.15
N GLN A 117 2.43 -4.93 16.23
CA GLN A 117 3.26 -5.14 17.42
C GLN A 117 4.09 -6.42 17.33
N HIS A 118 3.68 -7.40 16.53
CA HIS A 118 4.29 -8.73 16.44
C HIS A 118 4.85 -8.98 15.04
N ASP A 119 6.17 -8.87 14.91
CA ASP A 119 6.87 -9.19 13.66
C ASP A 119 6.95 -10.70 13.43
N LEU A 120 6.24 -11.17 12.42
CA LEU A 120 6.18 -12.58 12.00
C LEU A 120 7.24 -12.94 10.94
N SER A 121 8.18 -12.06 10.63
CA SER A 121 9.13 -12.27 9.52
C SER A 121 10.00 -13.52 9.72
N ALA A 122 10.41 -13.81 10.94
CA ALA A 122 11.16 -15.03 11.28
C ALA A 122 10.29 -16.30 11.28
N GLU A 123 9.00 -16.17 11.66
CA GLU A 123 8.09 -17.30 11.78
C GLU A 123 7.49 -17.74 10.42
N LYS A 124 7.34 -16.80 9.48
CA LYS A 124 6.68 -17.01 8.19
C LYS A 124 7.57 -16.66 6.98
N PRO A 125 8.76 -17.27 6.84
CA PRO A 125 9.72 -16.91 5.78
C PRO A 125 9.17 -17.14 4.36
N GLY A 126 8.25 -18.09 4.20
CA GLY A 126 7.58 -18.33 2.93
C GLY A 126 6.67 -17.16 2.50
N VAL A 127 5.95 -16.55 3.43
CA VAL A 127 5.13 -15.36 3.18
C VAL A 127 6.02 -14.17 2.87
N VAL A 128 7.09 -13.96 3.66
CA VAL A 128 8.10 -12.92 3.40
C VAL A 128 8.65 -13.02 1.98
N LYS A 129 9.11 -14.21 1.58
CA LYS A 129 9.65 -14.44 0.23
C LYS A 129 8.64 -14.10 -0.87
N LYS A 130 7.38 -14.51 -0.69
CA LYS A 130 6.31 -14.23 -1.65
C LYS A 130 6.05 -12.74 -1.78
N LEU A 131 5.82 -12.05 -0.66
CA LEU A 131 5.46 -10.63 -0.67
C LEU A 131 6.62 -9.76 -1.13
N ARG A 132 7.83 -10.09 -0.73
CA ARG A 132 9.04 -9.40 -1.19
C ARG A 132 9.22 -9.52 -2.71
N LYS A 133 9.00 -10.71 -3.27
CA LYS A 133 9.02 -10.90 -4.72
C LYS A 133 7.98 -10.04 -5.43
N MET A 134 6.75 -9.96 -4.90
CA MET A 134 5.71 -9.11 -5.46
C MET A 134 6.06 -7.63 -5.39
N LEU A 135 6.60 -7.16 -4.25
CA LEU A 135 7.02 -5.77 -4.05
C LEU A 135 8.15 -5.39 -5.02
N HIS A 136 9.12 -6.27 -5.23
CA HIS A 136 10.23 -6.02 -6.16
C HIS A 136 9.75 -5.96 -7.60
N ALA A 137 8.93 -6.93 -8.03
CA ALA A 137 8.35 -6.94 -9.39
C ALA A 137 7.51 -5.69 -9.67
N TRP A 138 6.74 -5.23 -8.67
CA TRP A 138 5.99 -3.98 -8.80
C TRP A 138 6.92 -2.77 -8.95
N ARG A 139 7.95 -2.64 -8.12
CA ARG A 139 8.94 -1.54 -8.24
C ARG A 139 9.58 -1.48 -9.63
N GLU A 140 9.94 -2.64 -10.18
CA GLU A 140 10.48 -2.74 -11.54
C GLU A 140 9.45 -2.29 -12.58
N SER A 141 8.19 -2.75 -12.45
CA SER A 141 7.13 -2.44 -13.42
C SER A 141 6.76 -0.96 -13.50
N VAL A 142 6.90 -0.23 -12.38
CA VAL A 142 6.60 1.22 -12.32
C VAL A 142 7.85 2.10 -12.44
N GLY A 143 9.03 1.51 -12.63
CA GLY A 143 10.29 2.26 -12.70
C GLY A 143 10.59 3.04 -11.41
N ALA A 144 10.30 2.46 -10.24
CA ALA A 144 10.46 3.15 -8.97
C ALA A 144 11.92 3.55 -8.71
N SER A 145 12.16 4.83 -8.43
CA SER A 145 13.49 5.33 -8.12
C SER A 145 13.98 4.79 -6.78
N MET A 146 15.16 4.21 -6.76
CA MET A 146 15.79 3.71 -5.55
C MET A 146 16.82 4.72 -5.01
N PRO A 147 17.02 4.80 -3.68
CA PRO A 147 18.06 5.65 -3.12
C PRO A 147 19.45 5.15 -3.53
N GLU A 148 20.31 6.07 -3.91
CA GLU A 148 21.71 5.78 -4.20
C GLU A 148 22.61 6.13 -3.01
N PRO A 149 23.70 5.39 -2.77
CA PRO A 149 24.65 5.75 -1.75
C PRO A 149 25.23 7.16 -2.00
N ASN A 150 25.26 7.99 -0.98
CA ASN A 150 25.89 9.30 -1.09
C ASN A 150 27.43 9.15 -1.17
N PRO A 151 28.08 9.44 -2.30
CA PRO A 151 29.52 9.28 -2.46
C PRO A 151 30.35 10.22 -1.55
N ASN A 152 29.71 11.29 -1.06
CA ASN A 152 30.35 12.27 -0.17
C ASN A 152 30.08 11.98 1.32
N PHE A 153 29.44 10.86 1.64
CA PHE A 153 29.17 10.50 3.03
C PHE A 153 30.44 9.98 3.70
N THR A 154 31.06 10.79 4.54
CA THR A 154 32.29 10.49 5.26
C THR A 154 32.05 9.77 6.60
N GLY A 155 30.85 9.24 6.78
CA GLY A 155 30.44 8.30 7.82
C GLY A 155 30.97 8.53 9.22
N ASP A 156 30.40 9.43 10.01
CA ASP A 156 30.40 9.24 11.46
C ASP A 156 29.32 8.19 11.78
N LYS A 157 29.78 6.98 12.10
CA LYS A 157 28.90 5.96 12.68
C LYS A 157 28.45 6.47 14.05
N ARG A 158 27.27 7.01 14.14
CA ARG A 158 26.57 7.23 15.40
C ARG A 158 26.03 5.93 15.95
#